data_49d4dfc6baf4ad4e3d5eff81db9bbfb2
#
_entry.id   49d4dfc6baf4ad4e3d5eff81db9bbfb2
#
_cell.length_a   1.000
_cell.length_b   1.000
_cell.length_c   1.000
_cell.angle_alpha   90.00
_cell.angle_beta   90.00
_cell.angle_gamma   90.00
#
_symmetry.space_group_name_H-M   'P 1'
#
loop_
_entity.id
_entity.type
_entity.pdbx_description
1 polymer ?
#
loop_
_entity_poly.entity_id
_entity_poly.type
_entity_poly.pdbx_seq_one_letter_code
_entity_poly.pdbx_strand_id
1 'polypeptide(L)'
;MKKLIFLCLVLFSGMFFGQERRQNLKILWPEEYQWKIISNNESDTEHTIELIPGKEEPDKWTMLGMMSSFKNTIIPNVDVIIKIYEEATLKESPLAKLTILEKSKEGEGIWVLFKVETPSFPNDPKPESQLWYVIQGEKTLHSMFIAKKEKKLSKEFIKKWSKVFKSREFFYEYSDEIQ
;
A
#
# COMPACT_ATOMS: atom_id res chain seq x y z
N MET A 1 -32.11 -54.86 41.85
CA MET A 1 -30.80 -54.31 41.55
C MET A 1 -30.88 -53.49 40.25
N LYS A 2 -30.96 -52.16 40.36
CA LYS A 2 -31.07 -51.27 39.21
C LYS A 2 -29.65 -50.82 38.81
N LYS A 3 -29.19 -51.19 37.60
CA LYS A 3 -27.92 -50.76 37.05
C LYS A 3 -28.10 -49.33 36.51
N LEU A 4 -27.40 -48.40 37.09
CA LEU A 4 -27.29 -46.98 36.65
C LEU A 4 -26.23 -46.91 35.56
N ILE A 5 -26.64 -46.69 34.32
CA ILE A 5 -25.73 -46.44 33.19
C ILE A 5 -25.40 -44.96 33.22
N PHE A 6 -24.13 -44.64 33.54
CA PHE A 6 -23.60 -43.29 33.50
C PHE A 6 -23.12 -42.99 32.06
N LEU A 7 -23.93 -42.24 31.34
CA LEU A 7 -23.59 -41.80 29.96
C LEU A 7 -22.68 -40.57 30.08
N CYS A 8 -21.36 -40.76 29.93
CA CYS A 8 -20.40 -39.67 29.80
C CYS A 8 -20.56 -39.01 28.42
N LEU A 9 -21.24 -37.90 28.35
CA LEU A 9 -21.28 -36.99 27.21
C LEU A 9 -19.96 -36.22 27.20
N VAL A 10 -18.98 -36.69 26.41
CA VAL A 10 -17.76 -35.92 26.12
C VAL A 10 -18.14 -34.81 25.13
N LEU A 11 -18.33 -33.62 25.66
CA LEU A 11 -18.41 -32.40 24.83
C LEU A 11 -17.05 -32.15 24.20
N PHE A 12 -16.88 -32.59 22.96
CA PHE A 12 -15.78 -32.20 22.11
C PHE A 12 -16.06 -30.74 21.70
N SER A 13 -15.64 -29.79 22.55
CA SER A 13 -15.51 -28.39 22.15
C SER A 13 -14.32 -28.31 21.19
N GLY A 14 -14.60 -28.51 19.90
CA GLY A 14 -13.65 -28.21 18.84
C GLY A 14 -13.28 -26.73 18.94
N MET A 15 -12.10 -26.44 19.43
CA MET A 15 -11.49 -25.14 19.24
C MET A 15 -11.31 -24.96 17.74
N PHE A 16 -12.23 -24.25 17.10
CA PHE A 16 -12.00 -23.69 15.77
C PHE A 16 -10.93 -22.62 15.95
N PHE A 17 -9.68 -22.99 15.80
CA PHE A 17 -8.61 -22.03 15.50
C PHE A 17 -8.93 -21.47 14.12
N GLY A 18 -9.53 -20.32 14.10
CA GLY A 18 -9.74 -19.59 12.85
C GLY A 18 -8.38 -19.17 12.34
N GLN A 19 -7.92 -19.74 11.24
CA GLN A 19 -6.78 -19.23 10.50
C GLN A 19 -7.01 -17.74 10.24
N GLU A 20 -6.08 -16.89 10.66
CA GLU A 20 -6.18 -15.45 10.39
C GLU A 20 -5.97 -15.24 8.90
N ARG A 21 -7.06 -14.81 8.23
CA ARG A 21 -7.06 -14.48 6.81
C ARG A 21 -6.56 -13.04 6.64
N ARG A 22 -5.43 -12.88 5.98
CA ARG A 22 -4.86 -11.56 5.68
C ARG A 22 -5.09 -11.21 4.22
N GLN A 23 -5.73 -10.07 3.98
CA GLN A 23 -5.85 -9.50 2.65
C GLN A 23 -4.56 -8.73 2.29
N ASN A 24 -3.98 -9.08 1.15
CA ASN A 24 -2.83 -8.41 0.56
C ASN A 24 -3.18 -7.80 -0.79
N LEU A 25 -2.31 -6.90 -1.28
CA LEU A 25 -2.48 -6.23 -2.56
C LEU A 25 -1.35 -6.61 -3.52
N LYS A 26 -1.72 -6.99 -4.74
CA LYS A 26 -0.80 -7.27 -5.83
C LYS A 26 -0.86 -6.16 -6.88
N ILE A 27 0.31 -5.67 -7.30
CA ILE A 27 0.50 -4.77 -8.43
C ILE A 27 1.38 -5.48 -9.47
N LEU A 28 0.95 -5.44 -10.72
CA LEU A 28 1.77 -5.91 -11.85
C LEU A 28 2.64 -4.76 -12.35
N TRP A 29 3.83 -4.65 -11.80
CA TRP A 29 4.82 -3.67 -12.21
C TRP A 29 5.27 -3.94 -13.65
N PRO A 30 5.33 -2.91 -14.54
CA PRO A 30 5.70 -3.11 -15.94
C PRO A 30 7.10 -3.72 -16.09
N GLU A 31 7.18 -4.87 -16.78
CA GLU A 31 8.41 -5.69 -16.90
C GLU A 31 9.54 -4.99 -17.67
N GLU A 32 9.21 -4.04 -18.54
CA GLU A 32 10.20 -3.29 -19.32
C GLU A 32 11.23 -2.53 -18.47
N TYR A 33 10.92 -2.26 -17.18
CA TYR A 33 11.85 -1.63 -16.24
C TYR A 33 12.79 -2.63 -15.56
N GLN A 34 12.51 -3.93 -15.63
CA GLN A 34 13.32 -4.98 -14.99
C GLN A 34 13.56 -4.70 -13.50
N TRP A 35 12.48 -4.37 -12.78
CA TRP A 35 12.53 -3.90 -11.40
C TRP A 35 13.41 -4.74 -10.50
N LYS A 36 14.21 -4.09 -9.67
CA LYS A 36 14.92 -4.70 -8.54
C LYS A 36 14.46 -4.10 -7.22
N ILE A 37 14.25 -4.96 -6.25
CA ILE A 37 13.92 -4.57 -4.88
C ILE A 37 15.23 -4.08 -4.23
N ILE A 38 15.20 -2.87 -3.68
CA ILE A 38 16.31 -2.26 -2.95
C ILE A 38 16.07 -2.20 -1.44
N SER A 39 14.81 -2.31 -1.03
CA SER A 39 14.39 -2.34 0.37
C SER A 39 13.14 -3.21 0.49
N ASN A 40 13.12 -4.04 1.54
CA ASN A 40 11.96 -4.87 1.90
C ASN A 40 11.92 -4.98 3.42
N ASN A 41 11.11 -4.14 4.05
CA ASN A 41 11.02 -4.04 5.50
C ASN A 41 9.62 -4.44 5.96
N GLU A 42 9.56 -5.40 6.87
CA GLU A 42 8.31 -5.85 7.46
C GLU A 42 8.36 -5.77 9.00
N SER A 43 7.26 -5.32 9.57
CA SER A 43 6.99 -5.28 11.00
C SER A 43 5.59 -5.85 11.29
N ASP A 44 5.19 -5.85 12.56
CA ASP A 44 3.84 -6.26 12.96
C ASP A 44 2.75 -5.33 12.39
N THR A 45 3.09 -4.05 12.16
CA THR A 45 2.13 -3.01 11.75
C THR A 45 2.30 -2.54 10.31
N GLU A 46 3.44 -2.77 9.68
CA GLU A 46 3.74 -2.24 8.35
C GLU A 46 4.59 -3.22 7.54
N HIS A 47 4.35 -3.26 6.24
CA HIS A 47 5.25 -3.89 5.26
C HIS A 47 5.50 -2.91 4.13
N THR A 48 6.77 -2.54 3.90
CA THR A 48 7.18 -1.60 2.86
C THR A 48 8.22 -2.20 1.94
N ILE A 49 8.00 -2.08 0.63
CA ILE A 49 8.89 -2.53 -0.44
C ILE A 49 9.25 -1.33 -1.31
N GLU A 50 10.54 -1.15 -1.59
CA GLU A 50 11.04 -0.15 -2.52
C GLU A 50 11.72 -0.82 -3.71
N LEU A 51 11.47 -0.26 -4.91
CA LEU A 51 11.91 -0.80 -6.19
C LEU A 51 12.50 0.33 -7.05
N ILE A 52 13.57 0.00 -7.77
CA ILE A 52 14.11 0.86 -8.82
C ILE A 52 14.24 0.07 -10.12
N PRO A 53 14.31 0.75 -11.30
CA PRO A 53 14.66 0.10 -12.55
C PRO A 53 15.97 -0.69 -12.44
N GLY A 54 16.02 -1.90 -12.97
CA GLY A 54 17.16 -2.82 -12.79
C GLY A 54 18.50 -2.29 -13.25
N LYS A 55 18.52 -1.30 -14.16
CA LYS A 55 19.73 -0.62 -14.64
C LYS A 55 20.22 0.53 -13.75
N GLU A 56 19.43 0.93 -12.75
CA GLU A 56 19.77 2.04 -11.85
C GLU A 56 20.44 1.55 -10.57
N GLU A 57 21.18 2.45 -9.91
CA GLU A 57 21.80 2.20 -8.61
C GLU A 57 21.01 2.92 -7.50
N PRO A 58 20.97 2.35 -6.27
CA PRO A 58 20.15 2.90 -5.17
C PRO A 58 20.46 4.37 -4.81
N ASP A 59 21.70 4.80 -4.94
CA ASP A 59 22.16 6.16 -4.65
C ASP A 59 21.99 7.14 -5.83
N LYS A 60 21.59 6.65 -7.01
CA LYS A 60 21.49 7.42 -8.26
C LYS A 60 20.20 7.16 -9.04
N TRP A 61 19.18 6.72 -8.36
CA TRP A 61 17.92 6.43 -9.04
C TRP A 61 17.28 7.68 -9.65
N THR A 62 16.65 7.50 -10.80
CA THR A 62 15.84 8.52 -11.47
C THR A 62 14.35 8.21 -11.38
N MET A 63 14.02 6.94 -11.10
CA MET A 63 12.68 6.44 -10.87
C MET A 63 12.67 5.48 -9.68
N LEU A 64 11.69 5.64 -8.78
CA LEU A 64 11.52 4.79 -7.61
C LEU A 64 10.06 4.42 -7.44
N GLY A 65 9.79 3.14 -7.29
CA GLY A 65 8.49 2.61 -6.88
C GLY A 65 8.49 2.24 -5.41
N MET A 66 7.38 2.48 -4.73
CA MET A 66 7.19 2.01 -3.34
C MET A 66 5.78 1.43 -3.18
N MET A 67 5.69 0.41 -2.35
CA MET A 67 4.43 -0.13 -1.83
C MET A 67 4.53 -0.25 -0.32
N SER A 68 3.53 0.28 0.39
CA SER A 68 3.38 0.11 1.84
C SER A 68 2.01 -0.46 2.16
N SER A 69 1.97 -1.38 3.10
CA SER A 69 0.75 -1.98 3.65
C SER A 69 0.71 -1.73 5.15
N PHE A 70 -0.21 -0.89 5.61
CA PHE A 70 -0.41 -0.56 7.03
C PHE A 70 -1.46 -1.51 7.60
N LYS A 71 -1.00 -2.52 8.33
CA LYS A 71 -1.81 -3.60 8.91
C LYS A 71 -2.71 -3.04 10.03
N ASN A 72 -3.92 -3.58 10.16
CA ASN A 72 -4.90 -3.17 11.17
C ASN A 72 -5.24 -1.66 11.13
N THR A 73 -5.12 -1.05 9.95
CA THR A 73 -5.42 0.36 9.73
C THR A 73 -6.69 0.48 8.90
N ILE A 74 -7.72 1.11 9.47
CA ILE A 74 -8.99 1.37 8.80
C ILE A 74 -9.22 2.87 8.78
N ILE A 75 -9.35 3.42 7.58
CA ILE A 75 -9.64 4.84 7.36
C ILE A 75 -11.13 4.97 6.99
N PRO A 76 -11.88 5.88 7.65
CA PRO A 76 -13.34 5.94 7.50
C PRO A 76 -13.81 6.47 6.15
N ASN A 77 -13.01 7.31 5.49
CA ASN A 77 -13.38 7.91 4.20
C ASN A 77 -12.15 8.48 3.47
N VAL A 78 -12.34 8.84 2.21
CA VAL A 78 -11.27 9.34 1.34
C VAL A 78 -10.71 10.70 1.77
N ASP A 79 -11.52 11.55 2.38
CA ASP A 79 -11.08 12.90 2.78
C ASP A 79 -10.09 12.84 3.95
N VAL A 80 -10.22 11.83 4.81
CA VAL A 80 -9.21 11.55 5.86
C VAL A 80 -7.89 11.09 5.26
N ILE A 81 -7.90 10.25 4.23
CA ILE A 81 -6.67 9.89 3.49
C ILE A 81 -6.01 11.15 2.93
N ILE A 82 -6.78 11.96 2.21
CA ILE A 82 -6.27 13.19 1.58
C ILE A 82 -5.60 14.07 2.64
N LYS A 83 -6.27 14.32 3.75
CA LYS A 83 -5.75 15.16 4.84
C LYS A 83 -4.42 14.62 5.40
N ILE A 84 -4.34 13.32 5.68
CA ILE A 84 -3.11 12.68 6.18
C ILE A 84 -1.94 12.91 5.20
N TYR A 85 -2.17 12.69 3.91
CA TYR A 85 -1.11 12.84 2.91
C TYR A 85 -0.76 14.30 2.62
N GLU A 86 -1.71 15.23 2.69
CA GLU A 86 -1.43 16.68 2.61
C GLU A 86 -0.55 17.14 3.77
N GLU A 87 -0.90 16.78 5.01
CA GLU A 87 -0.13 17.13 6.20
C GLU A 87 1.29 16.52 6.15
N ALA A 88 1.41 15.23 5.80
CA ALA A 88 2.70 14.58 5.64
C ALA A 88 3.55 15.23 4.54
N THR A 89 2.97 15.52 3.39
CA THR A 89 3.65 16.17 2.26
C THR A 89 4.21 17.54 2.65
N LEU A 90 3.41 18.38 3.31
CA LEU A 90 3.83 19.71 3.73
C LEU A 90 4.88 19.68 4.85
N LYS A 91 4.84 18.66 5.70
CA LYS A 91 5.85 18.44 6.74
C LYS A 91 7.21 18.08 6.13
N GLU A 92 7.23 17.22 5.12
CA GLU A 92 8.46 16.79 4.43
C GLU A 92 9.02 17.90 3.52
N SER A 93 8.17 18.63 2.83
CA SER A 93 8.56 19.76 1.98
C SER A 93 7.45 20.81 1.97
N PRO A 94 7.66 21.95 2.65
CA PRO A 94 6.67 23.04 2.73
C PRO A 94 6.30 23.67 1.38
N LEU A 95 7.12 23.46 0.34
CA LEU A 95 6.87 23.96 -1.03
C LEU A 95 6.23 22.91 -1.94
N ALA A 96 6.00 21.72 -1.44
CA ALA A 96 5.38 20.65 -2.21
C ALA A 96 3.90 20.95 -2.50
N LYS A 97 3.42 20.47 -3.64
CA LYS A 97 2.03 20.61 -4.05
C LYS A 97 1.40 19.25 -4.28
N LEU A 98 0.40 18.90 -3.46
CA LEU A 98 -0.46 17.78 -3.70
C LEU A 98 -1.64 18.19 -4.61
N THR A 99 -1.97 17.36 -5.60
CA THR A 99 -3.09 17.58 -6.52
C THR A 99 -3.87 16.28 -6.68
N ILE A 100 -5.13 16.26 -6.26
CA ILE A 100 -6.03 15.11 -6.45
C ILE A 100 -6.34 14.99 -7.94
N LEU A 101 -6.13 13.79 -8.49
CA LEU A 101 -6.44 13.46 -9.88
C LEU A 101 -7.77 12.72 -9.99
N GLU A 102 -8.02 11.79 -9.07
CA GLU A 102 -9.24 10.98 -9.05
C GLU A 102 -9.45 10.40 -7.65
N LYS A 103 -10.69 10.21 -7.25
CA LYS A 103 -11.06 9.54 -6.00
C LYS A 103 -12.32 8.72 -6.17
N SER A 104 -12.51 7.72 -5.31
CA SER A 104 -13.72 6.89 -5.28
C SER A 104 -14.96 7.72 -4.99
N LYS A 105 -16.08 7.29 -5.56
CA LYS A 105 -17.41 7.77 -5.23
C LYS A 105 -17.96 6.96 -4.06
N GLU A 106 -19.03 7.48 -3.48
CA GLU A 106 -19.76 6.77 -2.43
C GLU A 106 -20.22 5.38 -2.94
N GLY A 107 -19.94 4.34 -2.13
CA GLY A 107 -20.26 2.94 -2.48
C GLY A 107 -19.21 2.19 -3.32
N GLU A 108 -18.15 2.85 -3.79
CA GLU A 108 -17.11 2.22 -4.64
C GLU A 108 -15.87 1.73 -3.86
N GLY A 109 -15.93 1.65 -2.53
CA GLY A 109 -14.77 1.48 -1.68
C GLY A 109 -14.04 2.81 -1.46
N ILE A 110 -12.95 2.80 -0.71
CA ILE A 110 -12.20 4.01 -0.37
C ILE A 110 -10.87 3.99 -1.07
N TRP A 111 -10.65 4.86 -2.05
CA TRP A 111 -9.37 5.02 -2.72
C TRP A 111 -9.18 6.42 -3.29
N VAL A 112 -7.93 6.82 -3.46
CA VAL A 112 -7.57 8.10 -4.08
C VAL A 112 -6.31 7.96 -4.92
N LEU A 113 -6.29 8.64 -6.06
CA LEU A 113 -5.14 8.85 -6.94
C LEU A 113 -4.79 10.33 -6.90
N PHE A 114 -3.55 10.65 -6.56
CA PHE A 114 -3.07 12.03 -6.53
C PHE A 114 -1.61 12.10 -6.95
N LYS A 115 -1.15 13.29 -7.27
CA LYS A 115 0.27 13.57 -7.51
C LYS A 115 0.79 14.56 -6.49
N VAL A 116 2.08 14.42 -6.19
CA VAL A 116 2.85 15.37 -5.40
C VAL A 116 3.98 15.92 -6.27
N GLU A 117 4.11 17.23 -6.36
CA GLU A 117 5.20 17.91 -7.07
C GLU A 117 6.02 18.67 -6.01
N THR A 118 7.25 18.21 -5.79
CA THR A 118 8.16 18.73 -4.78
C THR A 118 9.33 19.42 -5.47
N PRO A 119 9.49 20.76 -5.35
CA PRO A 119 10.59 21.47 -6.01
C PRO A 119 11.95 21.13 -5.41
N SER A 120 12.00 20.82 -4.12
CA SER A 120 13.19 20.41 -3.38
C SER A 120 12.80 19.85 -2.03
N PHE A 121 13.65 19.00 -1.46
CA PHE A 121 13.59 18.58 -0.06
C PHE A 121 14.64 19.35 0.77
N PRO A 122 14.54 19.37 2.10
CA PRO A 122 15.53 20.04 2.95
C PRO A 122 16.97 19.58 2.70
N ASN A 123 17.15 18.29 2.39
CA ASN A 123 18.46 17.66 2.17
C ASN A 123 18.75 17.29 0.71
N ASP A 124 17.83 17.57 -0.23
CA ASP A 124 18.00 17.33 -1.66
C ASP A 124 17.42 18.49 -2.47
N PRO A 125 18.25 19.32 -3.12
CA PRO A 125 17.79 20.45 -3.91
C PRO A 125 17.16 20.04 -5.25
N LYS A 126 17.23 18.75 -5.61
CA LYS A 126 16.64 18.27 -6.85
C LYS A 126 15.14 18.11 -6.71
N PRO A 127 14.40 18.49 -7.76
CA PRO A 127 12.95 18.30 -7.76
C PRO A 127 12.60 16.82 -7.86
N GLU A 128 11.46 16.48 -7.27
CA GLU A 128 10.87 15.15 -7.38
C GLU A 128 9.35 15.27 -7.56
N SER A 129 8.80 14.46 -8.43
CA SER A 129 7.36 14.35 -8.60
C SER A 129 6.93 12.90 -8.44
N GLN A 130 5.84 12.70 -7.73
CA GLN A 130 5.31 11.39 -7.34
C GLN A 130 3.86 11.26 -7.81
N LEU A 131 3.49 10.06 -8.28
CA LEU A 131 2.10 9.67 -8.48
C LEU A 131 1.75 8.62 -7.42
N TRP A 132 0.74 8.91 -6.62
CA TRP A 132 0.29 8.10 -5.52
C TRP A 132 -1.05 7.45 -5.79
N TYR A 133 -1.22 6.23 -5.32
CA TYR A 133 -2.49 5.56 -5.22
C TYR A 133 -2.63 4.95 -3.83
N VAL A 134 -3.69 5.32 -3.13
CA VAL A 134 -3.98 4.82 -1.78
C VAL A 134 -5.34 4.16 -1.80
N ILE A 135 -5.44 2.96 -1.23
CA ILE A 135 -6.69 2.19 -1.20
C ILE A 135 -6.86 1.48 0.14
N GLN A 136 -8.06 1.56 0.67
CA GLN A 136 -8.47 0.81 1.85
C GLN A 136 -8.85 -0.62 1.45
N GLY A 137 -8.20 -1.61 2.06
CA GLY A 137 -8.62 -3.00 2.09
C GLY A 137 -9.53 -3.29 3.28
N GLU A 138 -9.76 -4.57 3.58
CA GLU A 138 -10.63 -4.98 4.70
C GLU A 138 -10.13 -4.47 6.06
N LYS A 139 -8.85 -4.71 6.39
CA LYS A 139 -8.19 -4.29 7.63
C LYS A 139 -6.82 -3.65 7.39
N THR A 140 -6.50 -3.35 6.14
CA THR A 140 -5.17 -2.86 5.75
C THR A 140 -5.33 -1.66 4.84
N LEU A 141 -4.63 -0.57 5.15
CA LEU A 141 -4.49 0.54 4.22
C LEU A 141 -3.27 0.26 3.33
N HIS A 142 -3.48 0.20 2.02
CA HIS A 142 -2.40 0.05 1.05
C HIS A 142 -2.10 1.38 0.39
N SER A 143 -0.82 1.68 0.30
CA SER A 143 -0.31 2.90 -0.31
C SER A 143 0.80 2.55 -1.29
N MET A 144 0.78 3.13 -2.47
CA MET A 144 1.82 2.94 -3.46
C MET A 144 2.10 4.21 -4.22
N PHE A 145 3.35 4.39 -4.60
CA PHE A 145 3.71 5.47 -5.49
C PHE A 145 4.78 5.08 -6.50
N ILE A 146 4.88 5.91 -7.52
CA ILE A 146 6.01 5.97 -8.44
C ILE A 146 6.54 7.40 -8.46
N ALA A 147 7.83 7.55 -8.17
CA ALA A 147 8.53 8.84 -8.16
C ALA A 147 9.46 8.99 -9.37
N LYS A 148 9.66 10.22 -9.80
CA LYS A 148 10.69 10.62 -10.76
C LYS A 148 11.43 11.85 -10.26
N LYS A 149 12.73 11.92 -10.48
CA LYS A 149 13.56 13.11 -10.22
C LYS A 149 13.32 14.19 -11.28
N GLU A 150 12.06 14.64 -11.39
CA GLU A 150 11.58 15.64 -12.35
C GLU A 150 10.66 16.65 -11.67
N LYS A 151 10.59 17.88 -12.18
CA LYS A 151 9.71 18.93 -11.63
C LYS A 151 8.22 18.61 -11.79
N LYS A 152 7.85 17.84 -12.83
CA LYS A 152 6.46 17.49 -13.14
C LYS A 152 6.41 16.14 -13.85
N LEU A 153 5.40 15.37 -13.54
CA LEU A 153 5.10 14.16 -14.30
C LEU A 153 4.39 14.52 -15.63
N SER A 154 4.79 13.84 -16.71
CA SER A 154 4.08 14.01 -17.99
C SER A 154 2.68 13.39 -17.93
N LYS A 155 1.79 13.83 -18.82
CA LYS A 155 0.42 13.28 -18.91
C LYS A 155 0.43 11.81 -19.27
N GLU A 156 1.34 11.40 -20.14
CA GLU A 156 1.54 10.02 -20.58
C GLU A 156 1.99 9.13 -19.42
N PHE A 157 2.93 9.61 -18.61
CA PHE A 157 3.40 8.93 -17.42
C PHE A 157 2.25 8.74 -16.41
N ILE A 158 1.53 9.80 -16.10
CA ILE A 158 0.36 9.74 -15.20
C ILE A 158 -0.66 8.72 -15.73
N LYS A 159 -1.03 8.79 -17.03
CA LYS A 159 -1.98 7.87 -17.64
C LYS A 159 -1.54 6.40 -17.55
N LYS A 160 -0.26 6.12 -17.86
CA LYS A 160 0.32 4.78 -17.79
C LYS A 160 0.22 4.23 -16.36
N TRP A 161 0.78 4.96 -15.40
CA TRP A 161 0.87 4.49 -14.03
C TRP A 161 -0.47 4.47 -13.28
N SER A 162 -1.38 5.38 -13.61
CA SER A 162 -2.77 5.29 -13.13
C SER A 162 -3.44 3.98 -13.55
N LYS A 163 -3.20 3.51 -14.78
CA LYS A 163 -3.70 2.22 -15.25
C LYS A 163 -3.06 1.06 -14.48
N VAL A 164 -1.74 1.10 -14.27
CA VAL A 164 -1.01 0.08 -13.49
C VAL A 164 -1.57 -0.03 -12.08
N PHE A 165 -1.70 1.08 -11.36
CA PHE A 165 -2.20 1.06 -9.99
C PHE A 165 -3.68 0.62 -9.89
N LYS A 166 -4.51 1.04 -10.82
CA LYS A 166 -5.93 0.65 -10.86
C LYS A 166 -6.16 -0.80 -11.28
N SER A 167 -5.18 -1.46 -11.91
CA SER A 167 -5.24 -2.89 -12.22
C SER A 167 -4.85 -3.79 -11.05
N ARG A 168 -4.71 -3.21 -9.83
CA ARG A 168 -4.43 -3.97 -8.62
C ARG A 168 -5.43 -5.10 -8.40
N GLU A 169 -4.94 -6.16 -7.75
CA GLU A 169 -5.74 -7.29 -7.33
C GLU A 169 -5.58 -7.50 -5.82
N PHE A 170 -6.68 -7.70 -5.10
CA PHE A 170 -6.63 -8.19 -3.74
C PHE A 170 -6.55 -9.71 -3.75
N PHE A 171 -5.67 -10.25 -2.91
CA PHE A 171 -5.58 -11.69 -2.68
C PHE A 171 -5.48 -11.96 -1.18
N TYR A 172 -5.67 -13.22 -0.79
CA TYR A 172 -5.71 -13.61 0.61
C TYR A 172 -4.63 -14.63 0.90
N GLU A 173 -3.90 -14.40 1.96
CA GLU A 173 -2.97 -15.36 2.56
C GLU A 173 -3.56 -15.83 3.89
N TYR A 174 -3.38 -17.09 4.18
CA TYR A 174 -3.73 -17.70 5.46
C TYR A 174 -2.42 -17.87 6.22
N SER A 175 -2.34 -17.30 7.44
CA SER A 175 -1.21 -17.59 8.31
C SER A 175 -1.29 -19.04 8.76
N ASP A 176 -0.33 -19.88 8.35
CA ASP A 176 -0.07 -21.11 9.05
C ASP A 176 0.49 -20.71 10.42
N GLU A 177 -0.30 -20.84 11.47
CA GLU A 177 0.24 -20.78 12.82
C GLU A 177 1.25 -21.92 12.94
N ILE A 178 2.53 -21.57 12.87
CA ILE A 178 3.62 -22.50 13.21
C ILE A 178 3.49 -22.74 14.71
N GLN A 179 3.10 -23.97 15.05
CA GLN A 179 3.11 -24.52 16.41
C GLN A 179 4.53 -24.56 16.99
#